data_552c6bfa2c9a105448a77761fcd83205
#
_entry.id   552c6bfa2c9a105448a77761fcd83205
#
_cell.length_a   1.000
_cell.length_b   1.000
_cell.length_c   1.000
_cell.angle_alpha   90.00
_cell.angle_beta   90.00
_cell.angle_gamma   90.00
#
_symmetry.space_group_name_H-M   'P 1'
#
loop_
_entity.id
_entity.type
_entity.pdbx_description
1 polymer ?
#
loop_
_entity_poly.entity_id
_entity_poly.type
_entity_poly.pdbx_seq_one_letter_code
_entity_poly.pdbx_strand_id
1 'polypeptide(L)'
;QRQMCIRDSYGIKFAVIRNFRGAPVHGYISRNKDGMYQMITTIRGAYADIFWFSLFHELGHIVNGDIAKDSDFIDVSDGLDLEKERAADLFAQDSLLEPKSYADFLQRGDFTLSAISNYANTQNVMPYVVIGRLQKEKHISYSAYSDYKVRYGWANQ
;
A
#
# COMPACT_ATOMS: atom_id res chain seq x y z
N GLN A 1 22.51 -0.26 -8.41
CA GLN A 1 21.21 0.16 -7.85
C GLN A 1 20.41 0.83 -8.96
N ARG A 2 19.46 0.10 -9.56
CA ARG A 2 18.44 0.76 -10.40
C ARG A 2 17.37 1.31 -9.47
N GLN A 3 17.48 2.59 -9.15
CA GLN A 3 16.40 3.36 -8.59
C GLN A 3 15.34 3.53 -9.71
N MET A 4 14.18 2.96 -9.52
CA MET A 4 13.03 3.30 -10.33
C MET A 4 12.52 4.65 -9.82
N CYS A 5 13.01 5.73 -10.43
CA CYS A 5 12.51 7.07 -10.16
C CYS A 5 11.26 7.29 -11.01
N ILE A 6 10.08 7.33 -10.41
CA ILE A 6 8.90 7.93 -11.03
C ILE A 6 9.13 9.43 -10.93
N ARG A 7 9.42 10.08 -12.09
CA ARG A 7 9.89 11.45 -12.14
C ARG A 7 8.77 12.47 -12.11
N ASP A 8 8.99 13.41 -11.23
CA ASP A 8 8.88 14.90 -11.39
C ASP A 8 7.56 15.55 -11.83
N SER A 9 6.64 14.93 -12.55
CA SER A 9 5.41 15.59 -12.98
C SER A 9 4.41 15.87 -11.86
N TYR A 10 4.53 15.12 -10.76
CA TYR A 10 3.65 15.27 -9.58
C TYR A 10 4.38 15.73 -8.32
N GLY A 11 5.64 16.15 -8.44
CA GLY A 11 6.43 16.62 -7.29
C GLY A 11 6.82 15.52 -6.29
N ILE A 12 6.80 14.24 -6.70
CA ILE A 12 7.14 13.10 -5.85
C ILE A 12 8.33 12.32 -6.44
N LYS A 13 9.40 12.19 -5.69
CA LYS A 13 10.51 11.27 -5.97
C LYS A 13 10.26 9.97 -5.24
N PHE A 14 10.02 8.89 -5.97
CA PHE A 14 9.73 7.58 -5.41
C PHE A 14 10.90 6.62 -5.60
N ALA A 15 11.25 5.87 -4.55
CA ALA A 15 12.25 4.81 -4.60
C ALA A 15 11.80 3.59 -3.79
N VAL A 16 12.11 2.40 -4.32
CA VAL A 16 11.97 1.15 -3.58
C VAL A 16 13.37 0.67 -3.19
N ILE A 17 13.58 0.39 -1.92
CA ILE A 17 14.87 -0.06 -1.41
C ILE A 17 14.76 -1.44 -0.73
N ARG A 18 15.90 -2.10 -0.58
CA ARG A 18 15.95 -3.35 0.19
C ARG A 18 15.67 -3.08 1.66
N ASN A 19 14.89 -3.98 2.28
CA ASN A 19 14.68 -3.93 3.71
C ASN A 19 15.99 -4.14 4.47
N PHE A 20 16.26 -3.27 5.45
CA PHE A 20 17.41 -3.42 6.33
C PHE A 20 17.06 -4.34 7.50
N ARG A 21 17.96 -5.27 7.80
CA ARG A 21 17.79 -6.21 8.92
C ARG A 21 17.73 -5.42 10.23
N GLY A 22 16.62 -5.56 10.99
CA GLY A 22 16.43 -4.87 12.26
C GLY A 22 15.80 -3.47 12.17
N ALA A 23 15.51 -2.95 10.97
CA ALA A 23 14.75 -1.71 10.81
C ALA A 23 13.29 -2.02 10.43
N PRO A 24 12.32 -1.81 11.34
CA PRO A 24 10.91 -2.10 11.08
C PRO A 24 10.21 -0.97 10.28
N VAL A 25 10.92 -0.34 9.34
CA VAL A 25 10.40 0.77 8.54
C VAL A 25 9.70 0.21 7.29
N HIS A 26 8.41 0.54 7.10
CA HIS A 26 7.63 0.22 5.90
C HIS A 26 7.80 1.30 4.84
N GLY A 27 7.74 2.55 5.24
CA GLY A 27 7.89 3.71 4.39
C GLY A 27 8.63 4.86 5.07
N TYR A 28 9.06 5.80 4.27
CA TYR A 28 9.65 7.06 4.69
C TYR A 28 9.22 8.12 3.70
N ILE A 29 8.72 9.22 4.22
CA ILE A 29 8.37 10.39 3.42
C ILE A 29 9.07 11.60 4.01
N SER A 30 9.65 12.43 3.15
CA SER A 30 10.10 13.76 3.51
C SER A 30 9.61 14.78 2.50
N ARG A 31 9.50 16.01 2.93
CA ARG A 31 9.16 17.14 2.08
C ARG A 31 10.22 18.20 2.19
N ASN A 32 10.93 18.46 1.10
CA ASN A 32 12.02 19.43 1.08
C ASN A 32 11.51 20.89 1.05
N LYS A 33 12.44 21.85 1.13
CA LYS A 33 12.15 23.30 1.14
C LYS A 33 11.46 23.77 -0.15
N ASP A 34 11.72 23.09 -1.27
CA ASP A 34 11.10 23.42 -2.57
C ASP A 34 9.70 22.83 -2.71
N GLY A 35 9.23 22.07 -1.70
CA GLY A 35 7.92 21.43 -1.68
C GLY A 35 7.85 20.06 -2.36
N MET A 36 8.99 19.53 -2.84
CA MET A 36 9.09 18.20 -3.42
C MET A 36 9.03 17.13 -2.34
N TYR A 37 8.26 16.08 -2.58
CA TYR A 37 8.22 14.90 -1.72
C TYR A 37 9.27 13.87 -2.14
N GLN A 38 9.91 13.24 -1.16
CA GLN A 38 10.68 12.02 -1.33
C GLN A 38 9.96 10.90 -0.59
N MET A 39 9.58 9.88 -1.33
CA MET A 39 8.92 8.70 -0.77
C MET A 39 9.78 7.47 -1.02
N ILE A 40 10.12 6.77 0.04
CA ILE A 40 10.92 5.55 -0.01
C ILE A 40 10.09 4.44 0.62
N THR A 41 9.92 3.33 -0.07
CA THR A 41 9.26 2.14 0.47
C THR A 41 10.18 0.94 0.44
N THR A 42 9.91 -0.04 1.28
CA THR A 42 10.61 -1.33 1.28
C THR A 42 9.67 -2.43 0.83
N ILE A 43 10.21 -3.51 0.27
CA ILE A 43 9.43 -4.74 0.01
C ILE A 43 9.42 -5.67 1.23
N ARG A 44 9.18 -5.10 2.41
CA ARG A 44 9.06 -5.87 3.65
C ARG A 44 7.88 -6.83 3.55
N GLY A 45 8.07 -8.10 3.96
CA GLY A 45 7.06 -9.14 3.81
C GLY A 45 6.96 -9.74 2.41
N ALA A 46 7.51 -9.05 1.41
CA ALA A 46 7.59 -9.47 0.00
C ALA A 46 6.24 -9.69 -0.71
N TYR A 47 5.10 -9.57 -0.06
CA TYR A 47 3.80 -9.75 -0.71
C TYR A 47 3.35 -8.49 -1.45
N ALA A 48 2.86 -8.69 -2.67
CA ALA A 48 2.46 -7.60 -3.56
C ALA A 48 1.26 -6.81 -3.03
N ASP A 49 0.29 -7.47 -2.39
CA ASP A 49 -0.86 -6.82 -1.76
C ASP A 49 -0.43 -5.87 -0.64
N ILE A 50 0.51 -6.30 0.22
CA ILE A 50 1.08 -5.47 1.29
C ILE A 50 1.84 -4.28 0.68
N PHE A 51 2.66 -4.52 -0.35
CA PHE A 51 3.40 -3.45 -1.01
C PHE A 51 2.48 -2.37 -1.59
N TRP A 52 1.44 -2.76 -2.33
CA TRP A 52 0.51 -1.79 -2.93
C TRP A 52 -0.28 -1.04 -1.87
N PHE A 53 -0.76 -1.75 -0.83
CA PHE A 53 -1.43 -1.08 0.28
C PHE A 53 -0.52 -0.05 0.95
N SER A 54 0.72 -0.44 1.31
CA SER A 54 1.68 0.47 1.94
C SER A 54 2.02 1.66 1.04
N LEU A 55 2.17 1.45 -0.29
CA LEU A 55 2.41 2.54 -1.22
C LEU A 55 1.28 3.58 -1.22
N PHE A 56 0.03 3.12 -1.28
CA PHE A 56 -1.13 4.01 -1.25
C PHE A 56 -1.35 4.63 0.13
N HIS A 57 -1.00 3.95 1.21
CA HIS A 57 -1.02 4.50 2.57
C HIS A 57 -0.06 5.70 2.69
N GLU A 58 1.18 5.55 2.24
CA GLU A 58 2.15 6.65 2.21
C GLU A 58 1.69 7.81 1.31
N LEU A 59 1.08 7.52 0.16
CA LEU A 59 0.45 8.54 -0.67
C LEU A 59 -0.71 9.24 0.05
N GLY A 60 -1.44 8.51 0.90
CA GLY A 60 -2.49 9.06 1.75
C GLY A 60 -1.98 10.17 2.66
N HIS A 61 -0.84 9.99 3.32
CA HIS A 61 -0.21 11.03 4.13
C HIS A 61 0.15 12.28 3.33
N ILE A 62 0.60 12.10 2.07
CA ILE A 62 0.88 13.24 1.18
C ILE A 62 -0.41 13.99 0.84
N VAL A 63 -1.46 13.26 0.43
CA VAL A 63 -2.74 13.84 0.00
C VAL A 63 -3.47 14.52 1.16
N ASN A 64 -3.42 13.93 2.34
CA ASN A 64 -4.02 14.48 3.56
C ASN A 64 -3.24 15.69 4.11
N GLY A 65 -2.03 15.95 3.60
CA GLY A 65 -1.21 17.09 4.05
C GLY A 65 -0.51 16.85 5.38
N ASP A 66 -0.30 15.61 5.77
CA ASP A 66 0.31 15.24 7.05
C ASP A 66 1.79 15.60 7.13
N ILE A 67 2.44 15.79 5.98
CA ILE A 67 3.88 16.05 5.87
C ILE A 67 4.12 17.54 5.80
N ALA A 68 4.60 18.12 6.89
CA ALA A 68 4.96 19.52 6.93
C ALA A 68 6.15 19.82 6.00
N LYS A 69 6.23 21.07 5.54
CA LYS A 69 7.37 21.52 4.72
C LYS A 69 8.66 21.46 5.54
N ASP A 70 9.74 20.98 4.93
CA ASP A 70 11.06 20.79 5.54
C ASP A 70 11.00 19.85 6.76
N SER A 71 10.21 18.80 6.65
CA SER A 71 10.04 17.78 7.68
C SER A 71 10.26 16.37 7.12
N ASP A 72 10.64 15.49 8.02
CA ASP A 72 10.74 14.05 7.78
C ASP A 72 9.57 13.36 8.49
N PHE A 73 8.94 12.44 7.81
CA PHE A 73 7.94 11.55 8.38
C PHE A 73 8.44 10.11 8.20
N ILE A 74 8.59 9.42 9.31
CA ILE A 74 8.99 8.01 9.33
C ILE A 74 7.82 7.23 9.88
N ASP A 75 7.25 6.34 9.09
CA ASP A 75 6.27 5.37 9.57
C ASP A 75 6.98 4.34 10.46
N VAL A 76 7.09 4.68 11.73
CA VAL A 76 7.52 3.79 12.81
C VAL A 76 6.34 3.58 13.73
N SER A 77 6.08 2.35 14.09
CA SER A 77 4.94 1.90 14.89
C SER A 77 4.83 2.50 16.32
N ASP A 78 5.73 3.37 16.74
CA ASP A 78 5.74 4.00 18.07
C ASP A 78 5.52 5.52 17.96
N GLY A 79 4.34 5.97 18.42
CA GLY A 79 4.02 7.40 18.55
C GLY A 79 3.14 7.99 17.45
N LEU A 80 2.42 7.17 16.73
CA LEU A 80 1.55 7.54 15.61
C LEU A 80 0.34 8.37 16.05
N ASP A 81 0.03 9.40 15.26
CA ASP A 81 -1.26 10.08 15.30
C ASP A 81 -2.32 9.16 14.68
N LEU A 82 -3.09 8.48 15.54
CA LEU A 82 -4.07 7.48 15.13
C LEU A 82 -5.13 8.01 14.14
N GLU A 83 -5.41 9.30 14.14
CA GLU A 83 -6.37 9.88 13.20
C GLU A 83 -5.75 9.98 11.80
N LYS A 84 -4.51 10.41 11.69
CA LYS A 84 -3.77 10.48 10.43
C LYS A 84 -3.57 9.09 9.83
N GLU A 85 -3.19 8.12 10.65
CA GLU A 85 -3.03 6.73 10.21
C GLU A 85 -4.32 6.14 9.66
N ARG A 86 -5.44 6.38 10.36
CA ARG A 86 -6.76 5.94 9.86
C ARG A 86 -7.15 6.61 8.55
N ALA A 87 -6.86 7.90 8.41
CA ALA A 87 -7.13 8.63 7.17
C ALA A 87 -6.28 8.10 6.01
N ALA A 88 -4.99 7.80 6.25
CA ALA A 88 -4.10 7.20 5.27
C ALA A 88 -4.52 5.77 4.90
N ASP A 89 -4.90 4.95 5.89
CA ASP A 89 -5.45 3.60 5.67
C ASP A 89 -6.71 3.65 4.81
N LEU A 90 -7.64 4.56 5.12
CA LEU A 90 -8.87 4.73 4.36
C LEU A 90 -8.58 5.17 2.92
N PHE A 91 -7.67 6.13 2.74
CA PHE A 91 -7.23 6.55 1.41
C PHE A 91 -6.66 5.37 0.59
N ALA A 92 -5.82 4.52 1.21
CA ALA A 92 -5.27 3.35 0.55
C ALA A 92 -6.35 2.34 0.16
N GLN A 93 -7.29 2.07 1.07
CA GLN A 93 -8.40 1.16 0.84
C GLN A 93 -9.29 1.62 -0.32
N ASP A 94 -9.66 2.89 -0.33
CA ASP A 94 -10.59 3.48 -1.29
C ASP A 94 -9.92 3.71 -2.67
N SER A 95 -8.62 3.95 -2.68
CA SER A 95 -7.84 4.07 -3.92
C SER A 95 -7.64 2.72 -4.62
N LEU A 96 -7.54 1.63 -3.88
CA LEU A 96 -7.34 0.30 -4.42
C LEU A 96 -8.66 -0.36 -4.84
N LEU A 97 -9.73 -0.16 -4.06
CA LEU A 97 -11.05 -0.75 -4.31
C LEU A 97 -12.12 0.30 -4.03
N GLU A 98 -12.93 0.62 -5.04
CA GLU A 98 -13.99 1.61 -4.92
C GLU A 98 -14.96 1.23 -3.79
N PRO A 99 -15.23 2.12 -2.81
CA PRO A 99 -15.92 1.79 -1.57
C PRO A 99 -17.30 1.16 -1.74
N LYS A 100 -18.14 1.75 -2.61
CA LYS A 100 -19.50 1.25 -2.84
C LYS A 100 -19.49 -0.11 -3.52
N SER A 101 -18.65 -0.27 -4.55
CA SER A 101 -18.50 -1.54 -5.25
C SER A 101 -17.99 -2.64 -4.33
N TYR A 102 -17.06 -2.29 -3.41
CA TYR A 102 -16.56 -3.24 -2.43
C TYR A 102 -17.63 -3.65 -1.41
N ALA A 103 -18.43 -2.69 -0.91
CA ALA A 103 -19.55 -2.98 -0.04
C ALA A 103 -20.58 -3.91 -0.72
N ASP A 104 -20.90 -3.66 -1.97
CA ASP A 104 -21.81 -4.51 -2.77
C ASP A 104 -21.23 -5.91 -2.97
N PHE A 105 -19.90 -6.02 -3.17
CA PHE A 105 -19.22 -7.31 -3.27
C PHE A 105 -19.28 -8.09 -1.96
N LEU A 106 -19.02 -7.44 -0.81
CA LEU A 106 -19.13 -8.05 0.51
C LEU A 106 -20.57 -8.53 0.81
N GLN A 107 -21.57 -7.75 0.42
CA GLN A 107 -22.98 -8.08 0.65
C GLN A 107 -23.39 -9.36 -0.09
N ARG A 108 -22.80 -9.65 -1.26
CA ARG A 108 -23.06 -10.90 -2.02
C ARG A 108 -22.56 -12.13 -1.28
N GLY A 109 -21.52 -12.00 -0.45
CA GLY A 109 -20.96 -13.07 0.37
C GLY A 109 -20.29 -14.21 -0.42
N ASP A 110 -20.11 -14.06 -1.73
CA ASP A 110 -19.39 -15.04 -2.57
C ASP A 110 -17.91 -14.68 -2.65
N PHE A 111 -17.11 -15.38 -1.87
CA PHE A 111 -15.66 -15.21 -1.83
C PHE A 111 -14.91 -16.37 -2.50
N THR A 112 -15.54 -17.04 -3.47
CA THR A 112 -14.84 -17.99 -4.34
C THR A 112 -13.77 -17.29 -5.15
N LEU A 113 -12.73 -18.03 -5.55
CA LEU A 113 -11.66 -17.46 -6.37
C LEU A 113 -12.16 -16.85 -7.69
N SER A 114 -13.19 -17.44 -8.27
CA SER A 114 -13.83 -16.92 -9.49
C SER A 114 -14.50 -15.57 -9.22
N ALA A 115 -15.27 -15.45 -8.12
CA ALA A 115 -15.94 -14.21 -7.74
C ALA A 115 -14.91 -13.10 -7.41
N ILE A 116 -13.85 -13.45 -6.66
CA ILE A 116 -12.74 -12.55 -6.35
C ILE A 116 -12.04 -12.05 -7.62
N SER A 117 -11.73 -12.97 -8.55
CA SER A 117 -11.05 -12.61 -9.80
C SER A 117 -11.92 -11.73 -10.69
N ASN A 118 -13.21 -12.03 -10.80
CA ASN A 118 -14.15 -11.22 -11.56
C ASN A 118 -14.28 -9.83 -10.95
N TYR A 119 -14.40 -9.73 -9.63
CA TYR A 119 -14.47 -8.45 -8.93
C TYR A 119 -13.18 -7.64 -9.11
N ALA A 120 -12.01 -8.25 -8.93
CA ALA A 120 -10.71 -7.60 -9.15
C ALA A 120 -10.60 -7.01 -10.57
N ASN A 121 -11.07 -7.73 -11.59
CA ASN A 121 -11.10 -7.24 -12.97
C ASN A 121 -11.99 -5.99 -13.12
N THR A 122 -13.15 -5.93 -12.44
CA THR A 122 -14.01 -4.72 -12.48
C THR A 122 -13.34 -3.51 -11.83
N GLN A 123 -12.46 -3.73 -10.85
CA GLN A 123 -11.70 -2.69 -10.16
C GLN A 123 -10.36 -2.37 -10.84
N ASN A 124 -10.04 -3.08 -11.94
CA ASN A 124 -8.75 -2.96 -12.64
C ASN A 124 -7.53 -3.20 -11.71
N VAL A 125 -7.67 -4.14 -10.78
CA VAL A 125 -6.60 -4.58 -9.88
C VAL A 125 -6.33 -6.08 -10.02
N MET A 126 -5.23 -6.53 -9.49
CA MET A 126 -4.91 -7.95 -9.45
C MET A 126 -5.68 -8.66 -8.31
N PRO A 127 -6.09 -9.93 -8.48
CA PRO A 127 -6.86 -10.69 -7.47
C PRO A 127 -6.21 -10.71 -6.08
N TYR A 128 -4.88 -10.69 -5.98
CA TYR A 128 -4.19 -10.69 -4.69
C TYR A 128 -4.49 -9.44 -3.85
N VAL A 129 -4.84 -8.30 -4.47
CA VAL A 129 -5.23 -7.07 -3.75
C VAL A 129 -6.54 -7.31 -3.00
N VAL A 130 -7.54 -7.90 -3.68
CA VAL A 130 -8.83 -8.25 -3.08
C VAL A 130 -8.66 -9.33 -2.01
N ILE A 131 -7.88 -10.38 -2.28
CA ILE A 131 -7.56 -11.43 -1.30
C ILE A 131 -6.93 -10.83 -0.05
N GLY A 132 -5.92 -9.97 -0.20
CA GLY A 132 -5.24 -9.32 0.91
C GLY A 132 -6.19 -8.50 1.79
N ARG A 133 -7.11 -7.73 1.18
CA ARG A 133 -8.11 -6.95 1.89
C ARG A 133 -9.11 -7.84 2.64
N LEU A 134 -9.68 -8.86 1.99
CA LEU A 134 -10.58 -9.82 2.62
C LEU A 134 -9.93 -10.55 3.81
N GLN A 135 -8.64 -10.91 3.71
CA GLN A 135 -7.87 -11.51 4.80
C GLN A 135 -7.66 -10.52 5.95
N LYS A 136 -7.28 -9.27 5.66
CA LYS A 136 -7.07 -8.22 6.66
C LYS A 136 -8.35 -7.93 7.44
N GLU A 137 -9.50 -7.90 6.77
CA GLU A 137 -10.82 -7.66 7.34
C GLU A 137 -11.46 -8.94 7.91
N LYS A 138 -10.78 -10.08 7.83
CA LYS A 138 -11.21 -11.39 8.38
C LYS A 138 -12.46 -11.98 7.72
N HIS A 139 -12.78 -11.59 6.49
CA HIS A 139 -13.84 -12.23 5.70
C HIS A 139 -13.43 -13.63 5.22
N ILE A 140 -12.13 -13.84 5.02
CA ILE A 140 -11.54 -15.14 4.73
C ILE A 140 -10.31 -15.37 5.62
N SER A 141 -9.91 -16.65 5.80
CA SER A 141 -8.73 -16.96 6.58
C SER A 141 -7.43 -16.52 5.88
N TYR A 142 -6.37 -16.25 6.63
CA TYR A 142 -5.06 -15.92 6.06
C TYR A 142 -4.43 -17.04 5.21
N SER A 143 -4.86 -18.29 5.41
CA SER A 143 -4.44 -19.43 4.60
C SER A 143 -5.21 -19.57 3.30
N ALA A 144 -6.39 -18.94 3.19
CA ALA A 144 -7.21 -19.01 1.99
C ALA A 144 -6.48 -18.30 0.85
N TYR A 145 -6.39 -18.99 -0.28
CA TYR A 145 -5.79 -18.47 -1.53
C TYR A 145 -4.34 -17.99 -1.39
N SER A 146 -3.57 -18.51 -0.43
CA SER A 146 -2.16 -18.14 -0.23
C SER A 146 -1.31 -18.34 -1.49
N ASP A 147 -1.61 -19.35 -2.30
CA ASP A 147 -0.91 -19.68 -3.55
C ASP A 147 -1.15 -18.64 -4.66
N TYR A 148 -2.19 -17.82 -4.52
CA TYR A 148 -2.50 -16.73 -5.45
C TYR A 148 -1.87 -15.39 -5.05
N LYS A 149 -1.21 -15.33 -3.90
CA LYS A 149 -0.50 -14.13 -3.46
C LYS A 149 0.88 -14.07 -4.10
N VAL A 150 1.09 -13.03 -4.89
CA VAL A 150 2.37 -12.77 -5.56
C VAL A 150 3.38 -12.25 -4.54
N ARG A 151 4.62 -12.74 -4.64
CA ARG A 151 5.74 -12.23 -3.86
C ARG A 151 6.71 -11.48 -4.76
N TYR A 152 7.10 -10.30 -4.33
CA TYR A 152 8.19 -9.56 -4.95
C TYR A 152 9.55 -10.04 -4.44
N GLY A 153 10.52 -10.04 -5.31
CA GLY A 153 11.91 -10.33 -4.99
C GLY A 153 12.83 -9.40 -5.77
N TRP A 154 14.02 -9.23 -5.30
CA TRP A 154 15.07 -8.55 -6.06
C TRP A 154 15.61 -9.48 -7.14
N ALA A 155 15.72 -8.99 -8.36
CA ALA A 155 16.44 -9.72 -9.40
C ALA A 155 17.90 -9.95 -8.93
N ASN A 156 18.36 -11.19 -9.07
CA ASN A 156 19.78 -11.49 -8.83
C ASN A 156 20.60 -10.68 -9.83
N GLN A 157 21.54 -9.91 -9.31
CA GLN A 157 22.57 -9.25 -10.12
C GLN A 157 23.66 -10.24 -10.44
#